data_d061ec92b10407b30ddaf3d579bd9ee4
#
_entry.id   d061ec92b10407b30ddaf3d579bd9ee4
#
_cell.length_a   1.000
_cell.length_b   1.000
_cell.length_c   1.000
_cell.angle_alpha   90.00
_cell.angle_beta   90.00
_cell.angle_gamma   90.00
#
_symmetry.space_group_name_H-M   'P 1'
#
loop_
_entity.id
_entity.type
_entity.pdbx_description
1 polymer ?
#
loop_
_entity_poly.entity_id
_entity_poly.type
_entity_poly.pdbx_seq_one_letter_code
_entity_poly.pdbx_strand_id
1 'polypeptide(L)'
;MTEPPEIRPTDTLTAQQRLELVESMRPEDAEEVPELHEVEVPDELRERIETAMSRYPEIRSASIPALWAVQRHYGWCTPEGIRQAAAVMGVTPGFLESVASFYDLFRTRPVGRHQVLVCHNISCWLRGADELLQVFCEAVGADPGQADHGGTSSADGQFYLAGFECLGACDIAPMVSIDDRYYGPLSGDDARLAVEQVRSGAEVLSGKALADRPAAGGPEPEPDPRVAEVEQ
;
A
#
# COMPACT_ATOMS: atom_id res chain seq x y z
N MET A 1 -35.60 -32.72 -11.51
CA MET A 1 -34.84 -32.20 -10.38
C MET A 1 -33.66 -33.12 -10.22
N THR A 2 -32.49 -32.73 -10.71
CA THR A 2 -31.23 -33.46 -10.54
C THR A 2 -30.68 -33.11 -9.16
N GLU A 3 -30.43 -34.11 -8.32
CA GLU A 3 -29.78 -33.94 -7.05
C GLU A 3 -28.44 -33.18 -7.23
N PRO A 4 -28.12 -32.20 -6.32
CA PRO A 4 -26.82 -31.55 -6.36
C PRO A 4 -25.71 -32.59 -6.11
N PRO A 5 -24.54 -32.43 -6.76
CA PRO A 5 -23.43 -33.36 -6.57
C PRO A 5 -23.02 -33.43 -5.10
N GLU A 6 -22.87 -34.61 -4.55
CA GLU A 6 -22.39 -34.88 -3.22
C GLU A 6 -20.97 -34.35 -3.08
N ILE A 7 -20.80 -33.26 -2.31
CA ILE A 7 -19.47 -32.70 -1.98
C ILE A 7 -18.84 -33.68 -0.98
N ARG A 8 -17.90 -34.49 -1.42
CA ARG A 8 -17.11 -35.32 -0.52
C ARG A 8 -16.26 -34.46 0.38
N PRO A 9 -16.26 -34.70 1.68
CA PRO A 9 -15.37 -33.96 2.58
C PRO A 9 -13.89 -34.17 2.17
N THR A 10 -13.16 -33.09 1.93
CA THR A 10 -11.72 -33.12 1.59
C THR A 10 -10.83 -33.67 2.71
N ASP A 11 -11.41 -33.89 3.90
CA ASP A 11 -10.69 -34.38 5.10
C ASP A 11 -10.28 -35.86 5.01
N THR A 12 -10.78 -36.60 4.03
CA THR A 12 -10.44 -38.02 3.83
C THR A 12 -9.28 -38.23 2.87
N LEU A 13 -8.78 -37.18 2.20
CA LEU A 13 -7.68 -37.31 1.25
C LEU A 13 -6.33 -37.27 1.97
N THR A 14 -5.42 -38.14 1.59
CA THR A 14 -4.02 -38.07 2.01
C THR A 14 -3.35 -36.81 1.45
N ALA A 15 -2.21 -36.38 2.02
CA ALA A 15 -1.47 -35.21 1.52
C ALA A 15 -1.10 -35.38 0.03
N GLN A 16 -0.75 -36.59 -0.40
CA GLN A 16 -0.40 -36.88 -1.78
C GLN A 16 -1.63 -36.79 -2.72
N GLN A 17 -2.78 -37.34 -2.31
CA GLN A 17 -4.03 -37.23 -3.07
C GLN A 17 -4.52 -35.76 -3.18
N ARG A 18 -4.28 -34.92 -2.15
CA ARG A 18 -4.58 -33.49 -2.23
C ARG A 18 -3.68 -32.79 -3.25
N LEU A 19 -2.39 -33.11 -3.27
CA LEU A 19 -1.44 -32.58 -4.25
C LEU A 19 -1.82 -32.97 -5.68
N GLU A 20 -2.12 -34.26 -5.93
CA GLU A 20 -2.57 -34.77 -7.23
C GLU A 20 -3.88 -34.11 -7.68
N LEU A 21 -4.84 -33.90 -6.75
CA LEU A 21 -6.07 -33.20 -7.03
C LEU A 21 -5.85 -31.73 -7.41
N VAL A 22 -5.02 -31.02 -6.66
CA VAL A 22 -4.65 -29.62 -6.96
C VAL A 22 -3.95 -29.53 -8.31
N GLU A 23 -3.04 -30.44 -8.61
CA GLU A 23 -2.34 -30.50 -9.90
C GLU A 23 -3.30 -30.79 -11.07
N SER A 24 -4.27 -31.71 -10.87
CA SER A 24 -5.28 -32.01 -11.89
C SER A 24 -6.30 -30.88 -12.11
N MET A 25 -6.46 -29.98 -11.14
CA MET A 25 -7.32 -28.81 -11.23
C MET A 25 -6.58 -27.57 -11.77
N ARG A 26 -5.27 -27.66 -12.00
CA ARG A 26 -4.48 -26.57 -12.55
C ARG A 26 -4.92 -26.31 -13.98
N PRO A 27 -5.33 -25.10 -14.35
CA PRO A 27 -5.65 -24.77 -15.74
C PRO A 27 -4.45 -25.04 -16.66
N GLU A 28 -4.70 -25.46 -17.90
CA GLU A 28 -3.63 -25.66 -18.89
C GLU A 28 -2.85 -24.36 -19.18
N ASP A 29 -3.48 -23.22 -18.94
CA ASP A 29 -2.95 -21.86 -19.06
C ASP A 29 -2.57 -21.23 -17.70
N ALA A 30 -2.31 -22.06 -16.68
CA ALA A 30 -1.88 -21.56 -15.38
C ALA A 30 -0.60 -20.71 -15.53
N GLU A 31 -0.64 -19.52 -14.97
CA GLU A 31 0.48 -18.60 -14.99
C GLU A 31 1.74 -19.25 -14.38
N GLU A 32 2.83 -19.22 -15.11
CA GLU A 32 4.11 -19.78 -14.67
C GLU A 32 4.85 -18.81 -13.74
N VAL A 33 5.63 -19.39 -12.81
CA VAL A 33 6.58 -18.63 -12.02
C VAL A 33 7.72 -18.22 -12.93
N PRO A 34 8.03 -16.91 -13.08
CA PRO A 34 9.13 -16.48 -13.93
C PRO A 34 10.47 -16.94 -13.37
N GLU A 35 11.30 -17.49 -14.21
CA GLU A 35 12.67 -17.87 -13.81
C GLU A 35 13.53 -16.62 -13.61
N LEU A 36 14.25 -16.54 -12.49
CA LEU A 36 15.04 -15.36 -12.13
C LEU A 36 16.10 -14.99 -13.19
N HIS A 37 16.62 -15.99 -13.92
CA HIS A 37 17.61 -15.74 -14.98
C HIS A 37 17.01 -15.18 -16.28
N GLU A 38 15.68 -15.22 -16.44
CA GLU A 38 14.95 -14.70 -17.59
C GLU A 38 14.42 -13.27 -17.35
N VAL A 39 14.52 -12.78 -16.12
CA VAL A 39 14.00 -11.46 -15.73
C VAL A 39 15.14 -10.59 -15.25
N GLU A 40 15.35 -9.47 -15.93
CA GLU A 40 16.32 -8.46 -15.48
C GLU A 40 15.74 -7.73 -14.25
N VAL A 41 16.37 -7.95 -13.09
CA VAL A 41 15.95 -7.34 -11.82
C VAL A 41 17.05 -6.37 -11.37
N PRO A 42 16.71 -5.07 -11.11
CA PRO A 42 17.67 -4.13 -10.55
C PRO A 42 18.24 -4.64 -9.22
N ASP A 43 19.56 -4.55 -9.03
CA ASP A 43 20.25 -5.10 -7.85
C ASP A 43 19.67 -4.56 -6.55
N GLU A 44 19.39 -3.24 -6.46
CA GLU A 44 18.81 -2.62 -5.29
C GLU A 44 17.40 -3.17 -4.98
N LEU A 45 16.57 -3.39 -5.99
CA LEU A 45 15.22 -3.95 -5.82
C LEU A 45 15.33 -5.40 -5.34
N ARG A 46 16.20 -6.18 -5.95
CA ARG A 46 16.46 -7.58 -5.59
C ARG A 46 16.89 -7.69 -4.13
N GLU A 47 17.91 -6.92 -3.71
CA GLU A 47 18.43 -6.93 -2.35
C GLU A 47 17.34 -6.59 -1.31
N ARG A 48 16.50 -5.60 -1.60
CA ARG A 48 15.36 -5.24 -0.73
C ARG A 48 14.35 -6.37 -0.58
N ILE A 49 14.03 -7.06 -1.68
CA ILE A 49 13.08 -8.18 -1.66
C ILE A 49 13.68 -9.38 -0.92
N GLU A 50 14.94 -9.75 -1.20
CA GLU A 50 15.62 -10.84 -0.50
C GLU A 50 15.76 -10.57 1.00
N THR A 51 16.07 -9.33 1.37
CA THR A 51 16.08 -8.88 2.79
C THR A 51 14.70 -9.02 3.43
N ALA A 52 13.63 -8.65 2.72
CA ALA A 52 12.29 -8.82 3.22
C ALA A 52 11.95 -10.32 3.43
N MET A 53 12.28 -11.16 2.45
CA MET A 53 12.04 -12.62 2.51
C MET A 53 12.76 -13.27 3.71
N SER A 54 13.97 -12.83 4.03
CA SER A 54 14.76 -13.41 5.13
C SER A 54 14.14 -13.23 6.52
N ARG A 55 13.18 -12.32 6.66
CA ARG A 55 12.49 -12.01 7.94
C ARG A 55 11.29 -12.93 8.23
N TYR A 56 10.89 -13.76 7.28
CA TYR A 56 9.70 -14.58 7.39
C TYR A 56 10.01 -16.06 7.15
N PRO A 57 9.40 -16.98 7.91
CA PRO A 57 9.58 -18.42 7.69
C PRO A 57 8.94 -18.89 6.37
N GLU A 58 7.90 -18.19 5.91
CA GLU A 58 7.16 -18.49 4.68
C GLU A 58 7.36 -17.37 3.66
N ILE A 59 7.82 -17.69 2.46
CA ILE A 59 8.12 -16.71 1.40
C ILE A 59 6.91 -15.81 1.10
N ARG A 60 5.71 -16.39 1.04
CA ARG A 60 4.48 -15.62 0.76
C ARG A 60 4.19 -14.53 1.80
N SER A 61 4.68 -14.68 3.02
CA SER A 61 4.53 -13.65 4.06
C SER A 61 5.31 -12.38 3.76
N ALA A 62 6.29 -12.44 2.87
CA ALA A 62 7.06 -11.29 2.40
C ALA A 62 6.39 -10.53 1.23
N SER A 63 5.18 -10.92 0.78
CA SER A 63 4.53 -10.31 -0.39
C SER A 63 4.29 -8.80 -0.23
N ILE A 64 3.77 -8.38 0.93
CA ILE A 64 3.54 -6.96 1.20
C ILE A 64 4.85 -6.15 1.22
N PRO A 65 5.90 -6.55 1.96
CA PRO A 65 7.19 -5.86 1.89
C PRO A 65 7.83 -5.86 0.51
N ALA A 66 7.69 -6.94 -0.27
CA ALA A 66 8.19 -7.00 -1.64
C ALA A 66 7.47 -6.01 -2.57
N LEU A 67 6.14 -5.94 -2.49
CA LEU A 67 5.34 -4.96 -3.23
C LEU A 67 5.66 -3.52 -2.81
N TRP A 68 5.95 -3.27 -1.54
CA TRP A 68 6.45 -1.97 -1.09
C TRP A 68 7.82 -1.64 -1.70
N ALA A 69 8.72 -2.62 -1.84
CA ALA A 69 9.99 -2.41 -2.52
C ALA A 69 9.78 -2.04 -3.99
N VAL A 70 8.86 -2.72 -4.69
CA VAL A 70 8.47 -2.39 -6.07
C VAL A 70 7.89 -0.98 -6.16
N GLN A 71 6.90 -0.66 -5.31
CA GLN A 71 6.25 0.65 -5.34
C GLN A 71 7.22 1.79 -5.06
N ARG A 72 8.14 1.63 -4.12
CA ARG A 72 9.17 2.64 -3.83
C ARG A 72 10.20 2.80 -4.95
N HIS A 73 10.49 1.72 -5.69
CA HIS A 73 11.44 1.76 -6.79
C HIS A 73 10.85 2.43 -8.04
N TYR A 74 9.58 2.10 -8.39
CA TYR A 74 8.93 2.56 -9.61
C TYR A 74 7.89 3.67 -9.40
N GLY A 75 7.57 4.03 -8.14
CA GLY A 75 6.48 4.96 -7.81
C GLY A 75 5.10 4.30 -7.74
N TRP A 76 4.94 3.12 -8.33
CA TRP A 76 3.74 2.27 -8.29
C TRP A 76 4.11 0.82 -8.57
N CYS A 77 3.19 -0.12 -8.30
CA CYS A 77 3.37 -1.53 -8.60
C CYS A 77 3.20 -1.78 -10.10
N THR A 78 4.27 -1.53 -10.87
CA THR A 78 4.26 -1.74 -12.33
C THR A 78 4.13 -3.23 -12.65
N PRO A 79 3.52 -3.62 -13.79
CA PRO A 79 3.49 -5.02 -14.23
C PRO A 79 4.89 -5.64 -14.29
N GLU A 80 5.88 -4.88 -14.78
CA GLU A 80 7.28 -5.33 -14.81
C GLU A 80 7.85 -5.51 -13.41
N GLY A 81 7.65 -4.55 -12.48
CA GLY A 81 8.10 -4.66 -11.10
C GLY A 81 7.45 -5.82 -10.35
N ILE A 82 6.16 -6.10 -10.61
CA ILE A 82 5.47 -7.28 -10.06
C ILE A 82 6.09 -8.56 -10.60
N ARG A 83 6.39 -8.63 -11.91
CA ARG A 83 7.06 -9.77 -12.52
C ARG A 83 8.48 -9.99 -11.96
N GLN A 84 9.22 -8.92 -11.75
CA GLN A 84 10.54 -8.97 -11.12
C GLN A 84 10.47 -9.49 -9.68
N ALA A 85 9.53 -8.96 -8.87
CA ALA A 85 9.32 -9.44 -7.51
C ALA A 85 8.87 -10.91 -7.49
N ALA A 86 8.02 -11.33 -8.41
CA ALA A 86 7.58 -12.70 -8.55
C ALA A 86 8.74 -13.65 -8.85
N ALA A 87 9.65 -13.27 -9.76
CA ALA A 87 10.85 -14.05 -10.08
C ALA A 87 11.78 -14.20 -8.86
N VAL A 88 12.02 -13.10 -8.11
CA VAL A 88 12.86 -13.14 -6.90
C VAL A 88 12.23 -14.00 -5.81
N MET A 89 10.92 -13.91 -5.64
CA MET A 89 10.18 -14.64 -4.60
C MET A 89 9.85 -16.08 -4.98
N GLY A 90 9.96 -16.47 -6.24
CA GLY A 90 9.54 -17.79 -6.72
C GLY A 90 8.02 -17.99 -6.61
N VAL A 91 7.23 -16.96 -6.91
CA VAL A 91 5.75 -16.99 -6.94
C VAL A 91 5.23 -16.52 -8.30
N THR A 92 3.95 -16.75 -8.60
CA THR A 92 3.37 -16.25 -9.85
C THR A 92 3.11 -14.73 -9.78
N PRO A 93 3.27 -13.98 -10.89
CA PRO A 93 2.90 -12.56 -10.96
C PRO A 93 1.45 -12.30 -10.53
N GLY A 94 0.48 -13.10 -10.99
CA GLY A 94 -0.92 -12.96 -10.62
C GLY A 94 -1.20 -13.12 -9.13
N PHE A 95 -0.38 -13.92 -8.42
CA PHE A 95 -0.47 -13.96 -6.96
C PHE A 95 -0.11 -12.58 -6.35
N LEU A 96 0.99 -11.95 -6.78
CA LEU A 96 1.37 -10.63 -6.28
C LEU A 96 0.41 -9.53 -6.74
N GLU A 97 -0.13 -9.61 -7.97
CA GLU A 97 -1.20 -8.72 -8.45
C GLU A 97 -2.44 -8.80 -7.57
N SER A 98 -2.85 -10.02 -7.18
CA SER A 98 -4.00 -10.20 -6.30
C SER A 98 -3.78 -9.54 -4.93
N VAL A 99 -2.55 -9.60 -4.40
CA VAL A 99 -2.18 -8.90 -3.15
C VAL A 99 -2.17 -7.40 -3.36
N ALA A 100 -1.56 -6.90 -4.45
CA ALA A 100 -1.49 -5.48 -4.75
C ALA A 100 -2.87 -4.85 -4.97
N SER A 101 -3.80 -5.58 -5.61
CA SER A 101 -5.16 -5.09 -5.85
C SER A 101 -6.06 -5.14 -4.62
N PHE A 102 -5.73 -5.98 -3.63
CA PHE A 102 -6.50 -6.10 -2.41
C PHE A 102 -6.21 -4.98 -1.40
N TYR A 103 -4.97 -4.51 -1.34
CA TYR A 103 -4.56 -3.50 -0.36
C TYR A 103 -4.55 -2.09 -0.97
N ASP A 104 -5.37 -1.19 -0.44
CA ASP A 104 -5.55 0.19 -0.93
C ASP A 104 -4.29 1.05 -0.90
N LEU A 105 -3.26 0.64 -0.16
CA LEU A 105 -1.97 1.33 -0.11
C LEU A 105 -1.10 1.08 -1.34
N PHE A 106 -1.41 0.06 -2.13
CA PHE A 106 -0.69 -0.19 -3.38
C PHE A 106 -1.37 0.51 -4.56
N ARG A 107 -0.55 1.04 -5.43
CA ARG A 107 -0.97 1.68 -6.69
C ARG A 107 -0.67 0.72 -7.85
N THR A 108 -1.70 0.27 -8.53
CA THR A 108 -1.59 -0.63 -9.69
C THR A 108 -1.63 0.11 -11.02
N ARG A 109 -1.61 1.44 -10.97
CA ARG A 109 -1.59 2.36 -12.13
C ARG A 109 -0.67 3.55 -11.82
N PRO A 110 -0.18 4.25 -12.86
CA PRO A 110 0.64 5.44 -12.67
C PRO A 110 -0.09 6.49 -11.82
N VAL A 111 0.61 7.05 -10.85
CA VAL A 111 0.10 8.08 -9.93
C VAL A 111 1.05 9.27 -9.87
N GLY A 112 0.56 10.40 -9.36
CA GLY A 112 1.41 11.57 -9.11
C GLY A 112 2.55 11.28 -8.13
N ARG A 113 3.60 12.08 -8.22
CA ARG A 113 4.83 11.91 -7.43
C ARG A 113 4.58 11.97 -5.92
N HIS A 114 3.75 12.92 -5.48
CA HIS A 114 3.39 13.13 -4.09
C HIS A 114 1.99 12.61 -3.82
N GLN A 115 1.82 11.78 -2.81
CA GLN A 115 0.54 11.17 -2.48
C GLN A 115 -0.11 11.91 -1.31
N VAL A 116 -1.35 12.36 -1.50
CA VAL A 116 -2.19 12.97 -0.46
C VAL A 116 -3.42 12.10 -0.27
N LEU A 117 -3.51 11.44 0.87
CA LEU A 117 -4.63 10.61 1.25
C LEU A 117 -5.40 11.32 2.37
N VAL A 118 -6.64 11.70 2.11
CA VAL A 118 -7.51 12.37 3.08
C VAL A 118 -8.39 11.33 3.76
N CYS A 119 -8.22 11.16 5.07
CA CYS A 119 -9.08 10.27 5.84
C CYS A 119 -10.51 10.82 5.89
N HIS A 120 -11.50 10.04 5.43
CA HIS A 120 -12.91 10.44 5.48
C HIS A 120 -13.78 9.54 6.36
N ASN A 121 -13.19 8.71 7.23
CA ASN A 121 -13.93 7.95 8.20
C ASN A 121 -14.52 8.86 9.28
N ILE A 122 -15.43 8.32 10.07
CA ILE A 122 -16.43 9.07 10.83
C ILE A 122 -15.88 10.26 11.64
N SER A 123 -14.74 10.12 12.31
CA SER A 123 -14.15 11.22 13.10
C SER A 123 -13.67 12.37 12.23
N CYS A 124 -13.03 12.05 11.11
CA CYS A 124 -12.55 13.05 10.15
C CYS A 124 -13.73 13.67 9.38
N TRP A 125 -14.69 12.86 8.97
CA TRP A 125 -15.90 13.31 8.30
C TRP A 125 -16.69 14.32 9.16
N LEU A 126 -16.93 14.00 10.44
CA LEU A 126 -17.61 14.89 11.38
C LEU A 126 -16.88 16.23 11.59
N ARG A 127 -15.60 16.29 11.25
CA ARG A 127 -14.75 17.49 11.38
C ARG A 127 -14.41 18.15 10.03
N GLY A 128 -15.13 17.81 8.96
CA GLY A 128 -15.05 18.48 7.67
C GLY A 128 -13.98 17.89 6.72
N ALA A 129 -13.79 16.56 6.74
CA ALA A 129 -12.82 15.92 5.82
C ALA A 129 -13.22 16.05 4.35
N ASP A 130 -14.52 16.06 4.03
CA ASP A 130 -15.00 16.23 2.65
C ASP A 130 -14.63 17.62 2.11
N GLU A 131 -14.79 18.66 2.95
CA GLU A 131 -14.36 20.02 2.61
C GLU A 131 -12.82 20.09 2.47
N LEU A 132 -12.10 19.39 3.33
CA LEU A 132 -10.64 19.32 3.27
C LEU A 132 -10.15 18.68 1.96
N LEU A 133 -10.76 17.55 1.54
CA LEU A 133 -10.48 16.89 0.27
C LEU A 133 -10.75 17.83 -0.91
N GLN A 134 -11.88 18.54 -0.89
CA GLN A 134 -12.22 19.51 -1.93
C GLN A 134 -11.16 20.61 -2.03
N VAL A 135 -10.70 21.18 -0.91
CA VAL A 135 -9.67 22.23 -0.90
C VAL A 135 -8.33 21.71 -1.43
N PHE A 136 -7.93 20.49 -1.10
CA PHE A 136 -6.74 19.88 -1.70
C PHE A 136 -6.90 19.73 -3.20
N CYS A 137 -8.04 19.23 -3.69
CA CYS A 137 -8.31 19.10 -5.12
C CYS A 137 -8.24 20.44 -5.85
N GLU A 138 -8.87 21.49 -5.30
CA GLU A 138 -8.81 22.84 -5.83
C GLU A 138 -7.35 23.37 -5.92
N ALA A 139 -6.55 23.14 -4.86
CA ALA A 139 -5.18 23.63 -4.77
C ALA A 139 -4.24 22.98 -5.82
N VAL A 140 -4.53 21.75 -6.24
CA VAL A 140 -3.71 21.04 -7.25
C VAL A 140 -4.36 20.98 -8.64
N GLY A 141 -5.61 21.48 -8.77
CA GLY A 141 -6.36 21.42 -10.04
C GLY A 141 -6.84 20.02 -10.41
N ALA A 142 -7.25 19.23 -9.42
CA ALA A 142 -7.79 17.89 -9.58
C ALA A 142 -9.32 17.87 -9.42
N ASP A 143 -9.96 16.80 -9.93
CA ASP A 143 -11.42 16.60 -9.81
C ASP A 143 -11.77 15.93 -8.47
N PRO A 144 -12.53 16.62 -7.57
CA PRO A 144 -12.93 16.05 -6.28
C PRO A 144 -13.75 14.76 -6.40
N GLY A 145 -14.63 14.67 -7.40
CA GLY A 145 -15.45 13.48 -7.61
C GLY A 145 -14.62 12.23 -7.95
N GLN A 146 -13.52 12.40 -8.68
CA GLN A 146 -12.59 11.30 -8.95
C GLN A 146 -11.72 10.97 -7.73
N ALA A 147 -11.33 11.98 -6.95
CA ALA A 147 -10.56 11.78 -5.73
C ALA A 147 -11.30 10.93 -4.70
N ASP A 148 -12.61 11.13 -4.54
CA ASP A 148 -13.47 10.37 -3.63
C ASP A 148 -13.65 8.90 -4.08
N HIS A 149 -13.68 8.63 -5.38
CA HIS A 149 -13.98 7.31 -5.94
C HIS A 149 -12.77 6.55 -6.49
N GLY A 150 -11.62 6.62 -5.86
CA GLY A 150 -10.44 5.82 -6.23
C GLY A 150 -9.19 6.61 -6.58
N GLY A 151 -9.25 7.92 -6.34
CA GLY A 151 -8.11 8.80 -6.47
C GLY A 151 -7.90 9.37 -7.88
N THR A 152 -7.30 10.54 -7.92
CA THR A 152 -6.99 11.28 -9.16
C THR A 152 -5.60 11.91 -9.06
N SER A 153 -4.95 12.10 -10.20
CA SER A 153 -3.67 12.83 -10.27
C SER A 153 -3.87 14.22 -10.80
N SER A 154 -3.07 15.19 -10.31
CA SER A 154 -3.00 16.52 -10.88
C SER A 154 -2.51 16.47 -12.34
N ALA A 155 -2.92 17.44 -13.16
CA ALA A 155 -2.55 17.49 -14.57
C ALA A 155 -1.03 17.61 -14.80
N ASP A 156 -0.29 18.16 -13.85
CA ASP A 156 1.17 18.27 -13.88
C ASP A 156 1.89 17.00 -13.41
N GLY A 157 1.14 15.94 -13.00
CA GLY A 157 1.69 14.68 -12.51
C GLY A 157 2.41 14.78 -11.17
N GLN A 158 2.34 15.92 -10.49
CA GLN A 158 3.03 16.07 -9.20
C GLN A 158 2.26 15.44 -8.05
N PHE A 159 0.94 15.52 -8.05
CA PHE A 159 0.12 15.04 -6.93
C PHE A 159 -0.80 13.91 -7.36
N TYR A 160 -0.98 12.98 -6.44
CA TYR A 160 -2.08 12.03 -6.43
C TYR A 160 -2.91 12.26 -5.17
N LEU A 161 -4.21 12.45 -5.33
CA LEU A 161 -5.17 12.67 -4.23
C LEU A 161 -6.20 11.56 -4.20
N ALA A 162 -6.49 11.08 -3.00
CA ALA A 162 -7.57 10.12 -2.79
C ALA A 162 -8.22 10.34 -1.43
N GLY A 163 -9.54 10.15 -1.37
CA GLY A 163 -10.22 9.81 -0.13
C GLY A 163 -9.73 8.45 0.36
N PHE A 164 -9.54 8.31 1.67
CA PHE A 164 -9.09 7.07 2.28
C PHE A 164 -9.99 6.67 3.45
N GLU A 165 -10.38 5.40 3.51
CA GLU A 165 -11.37 4.92 4.46
C GLU A 165 -11.02 5.23 5.91
N CYS A 166 -9.85 4.82 6.38
CA CYS A 166 -9.41 5.12 7.74
C CYS A 166 -7.89 5.04 7.88
N LEU A 167 -7.27 6.15 8.27
CA LEU A 167 -5.82 6.23 8.53
C LEU A 167 -5.45 5.95 10.00
N GLY A 168 -6.43 5.74 10.90
CA GLY A 168 -6.20 5.27 12.25
C GLY A 168 -5.72 6.32 13.27
N ALA A 169 -5.65 7.63 12.90
CA ALA A 169 -5.19 8.71 13.79
C ALA A 169 -6.32 9.68 14.13
N CYS A 170 -7.39 9.20 14.76
CA CYS A 170 -8.61 9.95 15.03
C CYS A 170 -8.44 11.12 16.01
N ASP A 171 -7.41 11.10 16.83
CA ASP A 171 -7.07 12.16 17.79
C ASP A 171 -6.56 13.45 17.12
N ILE A 172 -6.13 13.36 15.86
CA ILE A 172 -5.72 14.51 15.05
C ILE A 172 -6.70 14.83 13.91
N ALA A 173 -7.95 14.38 14.01
CA ALA A 173 -8.98 14.62 12.97
C ALA A 173 -9.33 16.12 12.83
N PRO A 174 -9.58 16.63 11.60
CA PRO A 174 -9.44 15.94 10.32
C PRO A 174 -7.98 15.84 9.90
N MET A 175 -7.59 14.70 9.33
CA MET A 175 -6.20 14.41 9.07
C MET A 175 -5.95 13.84 7.67
N VAL A 176 -4.71 13.97 7.24
CA VAL A 176 -4.24 13.45 5.95
C VAL A 176 -2.91 12.70 6.12
N SER A 177 -2.64 11.83 5.17
CA SER A 177 -1.29 11.33 4.91
C SER A 177 -0.72 12.06 3.69
N ILE A 178 0.47 12.65 3.83
CA ILE A 178 1.24 13.20 2.72
C ILE A 178 2.56 12.45 2.66
N ASP A 179 2.79 11.73 1.59
CA ASP A 179 3.99 10.89 1.39
C ASP A 179 4.29 10.00 2.61
N ASP A 180 3.28 9.25 3.07
CA ASP A 180 3.31 8.34 4.23
C ASP A 180 3.49 9.02 5.60
N ARG A 181 3.44 10.36 5.68
CA ARG A 181 3.46 11.10 6.94
C ARG A 181 2.09 11.65 7.29
N TYR A 182 1.69 11.52 8.53
CA TYR A 182 0.39 11.93 9.03
C TYR A 182 0.41 13.34 9.59
N TYR A 183 -0.54 14.17 9.17
CA TYR A 183 -0.69 15.57 9.57
C TYR A 183 -2.13 15.84 10.02
N GLY A 184 -2.28 16.58 11.13
CA GLY A 184 -3.58 16.99 11.65
C GLY A 184 -3.50 17.67 13.03
N PRO A 185 -4.60 18.31 13.49
CA PRO A 185 -5.79 18.60 12.71
C PRO A 185 -5.53 19.67 11.64
N LEU A 186 -6.16 19.52 10.47
CA LEU A 186 -5.97 20.44 9.35
C LEU A 186 -7.21 21.28 9.08
N SER A 187 -6.97 22.52 8.66
CA SER A 187 -7.94 23.43 8.05
C SER A 187 -7.74 23.49 6.53
N GLY A 188 -8.67 24.16 5.81
CA GLY A 188 -8.51 24.42 4.38
C GLY A 188 -7.27 25.28 4.06
N ASP A 189 -6.90 26.20 4.95
CA ASP A 189 -5.68 27.01 4.77
C ASP A 189 -4.41 26.16 4.93
N ASP A 190 -4.42 25.20 5.85
CA ASP A 190 -3.34 24.21 5.99
C ASP A 190 -3.19 23.36 4.73
N ALA A 191 -4.30 22.97 4.09
CA ALA A 191 -4.27 22.19 2.86
C ALA A 191 -3.58 22.97 1.71
N ARG A 192 -3.92 24.25 1.54
CA ARG A 192 -3.26 25.10 0.53
C ARG A 192 -1.78 25.29 0.84
N LEU A 193 -1.44 25.54 2.11
CA LEU A 193 -0.06 25.67 2.56
C LEU A 193 0.74 24.39 2.32
N ALA A 194 0.17 23.22 2.63
CA ALA A 194 0.83 21.94 2.41
C ALA A 194 1.18 21.73 0.94
N VAL A 195 0.25 22.03 0.02
CA VAL A 195 0.51 21.93 -1.42
C VAL A 195 1.64 22.85 -1.87
N GLU A 196 1.68 24.09 -1.38
CA GLU A 196 2.74 25.05 -1.68
C GLU A 196 4.10 24.55 -1.15
N GLN A 197 4.13 24.05 0.09
CA GLN A 197 5.35 23.54 0.72
C GLN A 197 5.89 22.28 0.02
N VAL A 198 5.01 21.34 -0.36
CA VAL A 198 5.41 20.17 -1.15
C VAL A 198 5.99 20.59 -2.50
N ARG A 199 5.37 21.55 -3.21
CA ARG A 199 5.87 22.05 -4.49
C ARG A 199 7.22 22.74 -4.40
N SER A 200 7.44 23.46 -3.31
CA SER A 200 8.71 24.18 -3.08
C SER A 200 9.80 23.31 -2.44
N GLY A 201 9.48 22.09 -2.01
CA GLY A 201 10.40 21.23 -1.26
C GLY A 201 10.67 21.74 0.15
N ALA A 202 9.80 22.59 0.69
CA ALA A 202 9.88 23.07 2.07
C ALA A 202 9.36 22.01 3.05
N GLU A 203 9.65 22.22 4.34
CA GLU A 203 9.09 21.39 5.42
C GLU A 203 7.57 21.52 5.44
N VAL A 204 6.87 20.39 5.37
CA VAL A 204 5.42 20.35 5.31
C VAL A 204 4.82 20.49 6.69
N LEU A 205 3.96 21.49 6.89
CA LEU A 205 3.11 21.70 8.06
C LEU A 205 3.86 21.47 9.39
N SER A 206 4.99 22.14 9.58
CA SER A 206 5.79 22.07 10.83
C SER A 206 4.90 22.23 12.06
N GLY A 207 5.04 21.31 13.03
CA GLY A 207 4.25 21.26 14.26
C GLY A 207 2.86 20.63 14.13
N LYS A 208 2.45 20.15 12.93
CA LYS A 208 1.20 19.39 12.72
C LYS A 208 1.43 17.92 12.37
N ALA A 209 2.68 17.50 12.20
CA ALA A 209 2.96 16.09 11.99
C ALA A 209 2.65 15.27 13.26
N LEU A 210 2.04 14.09 13.07
CA LEU A 210 1.76 13.18 14.20
C LEU A 210 3.05 12.78 14.93
N ALA A 211 4.15 12.63 14.20
CA ALA A 211 5.44 12.28 14.76
C ALA A 211 6.04 13.36 15.71
N ASP A 212 5.61 14.62 15.56
CA ASP A 212 6.09 15.73 16.40
C ASP A 212 5.30 15.85 17.71
N ARG A 213 4.23 15.05 17.88
CA ARG A 213 3.40 15.11 19.07
C ARG A 213 4.02 14.31 20.19
N PRO A 214 4.02 14.84 21.44
CA PRO A 214 4.43 14.05 22.58
C PRO A 214 3.52 12.82 22.68
N ALA A 215 4.12 11.65 22.89
CA ALA A 215 3.37 10.43 23.15
C ALA A 215 2.38 10.66 24.28
N ALA A 216 1.12 10.27 24.09
CA ALA A 216 0.08 10.46 25.10
C ALA A 216 0.51 9.73 26.37
N GLY A 217 1.05 10.45 27.36
CA GLY A 217 1.17 10.22 28.79
C GLY A 217 1.41 8.81 29.34
N GLY A 218 1.97 7.88 28.57
CA GLY A 218 2.43 6.59 29.05
C GLY A 218 3.97 6.54 29.18
N PRO A 219 4.53 5.66 29.99
CA PRO A 219 5.95 5.38 29.90
C PRO A 219 6.27 4.97 28.46
N GLU A 220 7.41 5.47 27.93
CA GLU A 220 7.89 4.95 26.64
C GLU A 220 7.85 3.42 26.67
N PRO A 221 7.22 2.76 25.69
CA PRO A 221 7.26 1.33 25.62
C PRO A 221 8.73 0.90 25.61
N GLU A 222 9.09 -0.03 26.47
CA GLU A 222 10.43 -0.62 26.40
C GLU A 222 10.69 -1.06 24.96
N PRO A 223 11.83 -0.70 24.36
CA PRO A 223 12.13 -1.05 22.98
C PRO A 223 12.00 -2.58 22.84
N ASP A 224 11.18 -3.01 21.90
CA ASP A 224 11.02 -4.44 21.61
C ASP A 224 12.40 -5.00 21.27
N PRO A 225 12.97 -5.93 22.04
CA PRO A 225 14.31 -6.45 21.81
C PRO A 225 14.46 -7.06 20.41
N ARG A 226 13.35 -7.46 19.78
CA ARG A 226 13.31 -7.96 18.41
C ARG A 226 13.52 -6.87 17.35
N VAL A 227 13.27 -5.59 17.68
CA VAL A 227 13.49 -4.45 16.78
C VAL A 227 14.91 -3.92 16.92
N ALA A 228 15.51 -4.01 18.12
CA ALA A 228 16.88 -3.58 18.37
C ALA A 228 17.94 -4.42 17.62
N GLU A 229 17.62 -5.65 17.23
CA GLU A 229 18.52 -6.52 16.44
C GLU A 229 18.52 -6.18 14.93
N VAL A 230 17.65 -5.29 14.46
CA VAL A 230 17.49 -4.97 13.03
C VAL A 230 18.30 -3.72 12.61
N GLU A 231 18.81 -2.94 13.57
CA GLU A 231 19.61 -1.72 13.32
C GLU A 231 21.14 -1.95 13.40
N GLN A 232 21.58 -3.19 13.58
CA GLN A 232 22.99 -3.62 13.50
C GLN A 232 23.22 -4.51 12.29
#